data_fbf2135b6ea0e28f735b199f1b8a7f4e
#
_entry.id   fbf2135b6ea0e28f735b199f1b8a7f4e
#
_cell.length_a   1.000
_cell.length_b   1.000
_cell.length_c   1.000
_cell.angle_alpha   90.00
_cell.angle_beta   90.00
_cell.angle_gamma   90.00
#
_symmetry.space_group_name_H-M   'P 1'
#
loop_
_entity.id
_entity.type
_entity.pdbx_description
1 polymer ?
#
loop_
_entity_poly.entity_id
_entity_poly.type
_entity_poly.pdbx_seq_one_letter_code
_entity_poly.pdbx_strand_id
1 'polypeptide(L)'
;GEANSPKYFIVEYLDGGVWKSVEADLLTAPENPAVRYTYKCSGTATGSSYQHATVMQTMRFENAVTDGEVKIRCRAVGPYTCAGGTQNITATNAASSIPPYGFTGSYVQNFGTATPCDTKKVLCLGNSFSYYSNPAWMLKEIAWREGHALNIKAHFKGSQTLTQHLSLGFSTDVIEQGGYDFAFLQDQSQNPANYGRDATASILTGLTTLADKVRAASPSCKVILEETWTFSSASYGGFTDFPTFETYNDAGAKAMAKAAGTWVSPIGPAFRQVREGGSGINLYYSDSKHQSEYGAYLKACVNYLVLFGERFGADPADCGLNPDKAAYLRSVAEQIVLGNEEDYFIER
;
A
#
# COMPACT_ATOMS: atom_id res chain seq x y z
N GLY A 1 -20.86 9.81 3.18
CA GLY A 1 -20.16 9.50 4.37
C GLY A 1 -18.82 10.15 4.61
N GLU A 2 -18.14 10.68 3.61
CA GLU A 2 -16.70 11.00 3.74
C GLU A 2 -16.41 12.41 4.18
N ALA A 3 -17.36 13.31 4.07
CA ALA A 3 -17.28 14.65 4.64
C ALA A 3 -17.10 14.64 6.17
N ASN A 4 -17.21 13.47 6.79
CA ASN A 4 -17.25 13.29 8.24
C ASN A 4 -16.03 12.56 8.81
N SER A 5 -14.97 12.43 8.06
CA SER A 5 -13.78 11.71 8.54
C SER A 5 -12.94 12.58 9.48
N PRO A 6 -12.56 12.08 10.64
CA PRO A 6 -11.71 12.79 11.56
C PRO A 6 -10.31 12.98 10.98
N LYS A 7 -9.62 14.04 11.37
CA LYS A 7 -8.26 14.32 10.91
C LYS A 7 -7.20 13.53 11.65
N TYR A 8 -7.47 13.16 12.88
CA TYR A 8 -6.49 12.53 13.75
C TYR A 8 -7.09 11.36 14.48
N PHE A 9 -6.27 10.34 14.72
CA PHE A 9 -6.59 9.24 15.60
C PHE A 9 -5.54 9.15 16.69
N ILE A 10 -5.98 8.86 17.90
CA ILE A 10 -5.11 8.44 19.00
C ILE A 10 -5.29 6.94 19.15
N VAL A 11 -4.19 6.20 19.11
CA VAL A 11 -4.18 4.79 19.46
C VAL A 11 -3.81 4.65 20.92
N GLU A 12 -4.62 3.92 21.67
CA GLU A 12 -4.42 3.71 23.09
C GLU A 12 -4.49 2.22 23.40
N TYR A 13 -3.77 1.81 24.42
CA TYR A 13 -3.82 0.48 25.00
C TYR A 13 -4.25 0.55 26.46
N LEU A 14 -4.89 -0.52 26.92
CA LEU A 14 -5.33 -0.62 28.31
C LEU A 14 -4.22 -1.25 29.15
N ASP A 15 -3.75 -0.51 30.17
CA ASP A 15 -2.75 -0.97 31.10
C ASP A 15 -3.22 -0.66 32.54
N GLY A 16 -3.35 -1.69 33.36
CA GLY A 16 -3.80 -1.55 34.73
C GLY A 16 -5.17 -0.86 34.89
N GLY A 17 -6.07 -1.02 33.92
CA GLY A 17 -7.38 -0.36 33.90
C GLY A 17 -7.37 1.08 33.40
N VAL A 18 -6.22 1.61 32.99
CA VAL A 18 -6.05 2.97 32.45
C VAL A 18 -5.68 2.91 30.98
N TRP A 19 -6.33 3.72 30.17
CA TRP A 19 -5.99 3.88 28.76
C TRP A 19 -4.77 4.78 28.61
N LYS A 20 -3.70 4.26 28.02
CA LYS A 20 -2.46 4.97 27.73
C LYS A 20 -2.29 5.16 26.24
N SER A 21 -1.85 6.34 25.82
CA SER A 21 -1.50 6.57 24.40
C SER A 21 -0.27 5.79 24.02
N VAL A 22 -0.33 5.18 22.84
CA VAL A 22 0.86 4.61 22.20
C VAL A 22 1.64 5.78 21.63
N GLU A 23 2.90 5.90 21.98
CA GLU A 23 3.83 6.77 21.29
C GLU A 23 4.05 6.17 19.90
N ALA A 24 3.35 6.73 18.93
CA ALA A 24 3.47 6.29 17.57
C ALA A 24 4.80 6.79 17.03
N ASP A 25 5.71 5.89 16.84
CA ASP A 25 6.96 6.18 16.17
C ASP A 25 6.65 6.78 14.79
N LEU A 26 7.05 8.06 14.57
CA LEU A 26 7.29 8.68 13.27
C LEU A 26 6.13 9.25 12.45
N LEU A 27 4.90 9.13 12.84
CA LEU A 27 3.77 9.68 12.06
C LEU A 27 3.11 10.87 12.73
N THR A 28 3.58 11.19 13.89
CA THR A 28 3.07 12.29 14.66
C THR A 28 4.05 13.46 14.60
N ALA A 29 3.52 14.65 14.57
CA ALA A 29 4.32 15.77 15.02
C ALA A 29 4.88 15.41 16.41
N PRO A 30 6.15 15.71 16.71
CA PRO A 30 6.80 15.30 17.96
C PRO A 30 6.02 15.65 19.23
N GLU A 31 5.22 16.70 19.15
CA GLU A 31 4.40 17.22 20.23
C GLU A 31 2.99 16.60 20.31
N ASN A 32 2.62 15.74 19.38
CA ASN A 32 1.27 15.21 19.32
C ASN A 32 1.27 13.71 19.06
N PRO A 33 0.93 12.87 20.06
CA PRO A 33 0.87 11.42 19.93
C PRO A 33 -0.28 10.93 19.05
N ALA A 34 -1.07 11.82 18.46
CA ALA A 34 -2.13 11.45 17.54
C ALA A 34 -1.56 11.03 16.18
N VAL A 35 -1.92 9.87 15.72
CA VAL A 35 -1.66 9.46 14.35
C VAL A 35 -2.44 10.40 13.43
N ARG A 36 -1.74 11.16 12.61
CA ARG A 36 -2.37 12.06 11.66
C ARG A 36 -2.95 11.25 10.52
N TYR A 37 -4.24 11.05 10.54
CA TYR A 37 -4.99 10.53 9.42
C TYR A 37 -5.65 11.68 8.70
N THR A 38 -5.17 12.03 7.53
CA THR A 38 -5.80 13.05 6.71
C THR A 38 -6.62 12.39 5.62
N TYR A 39 -7.92 12.37 5.82
CA TYR A 39 -8.88 12.04 4.79
C TYR A 39 -9.44 13.35 4.22
N LYS A 40 -9.21 13.59 2.94
CA LYS A 40 -9.76 14.76 2.28
C LYS A 40 -10.74 14.33 1.21
N CYS A 41 -11.99 14.56 1.46
CA CYS A 41 -13.03 14.49 0.45
C CYS A 41 -13.02 15.80 -0.36
N SER A 42 -12.81 15.71 -1.66
CA SER A 42 -12.98 16.85 -2.56
C SER A 42 -14.35 16.76 -3.23
N GLY A 43 -15.32 17.52 -2.75
CA GLY A 43 -16.60 17.67 -3.41
C GLY A 43 -17.59 16.54 -3.19
N THR A 44 -18.60 16.47 -4.03
CA THR A 44 -19.66 15.45 -3.98
C THR A 44 -19.06 14.07 -4.26
N ALA A 45 -19.17 13.21 -3.30
CA ALA A 45 -18.64 11.87 -3.31
C ALA A 45 -19.24 11.01 -4.42
N THR A 46 -18.57 10.92 -5.54
CA THR A 46 -18.87 9.94 -6.57
C THR A 46 -17.59 9.31 -7.07
N GLY A 47 -17.43 8.02 -6.78
CA GLY A 47 -16.43 7.13 -7.39
C GLY A 47 -14.99 7.65 -7.40
N SER A 48 -14.53 8.19 -8.50
CA SER A 48 -13.14 8.57 -8.73
C SER A 48 -12.62 9.78 -7.93
N SER A 49 -13.46 10.45 -7.18
CA SER A 49 -13.06 11.60 -6.34
C SER A 49 -12.49 11.20 -4.97
N TYR A 50 -12.55 9.93 -4.62
CA TYR A 50 -12.03 9.43 -3.34
C TYR A 50 -10.52 9.49 -3.27
N GLN A 51 -10.02 10.01 -2.15
CA GLN A 51 -8.62 9.95 -1.79
C GLN A 51 -8.46 9.11 -0.53
N HIS A 52 -7.56 8.14 -0.59
CA HIS A 52 -7.23 7.30 0.54
C HIS A 52 -5.84 7.68 1.05
N ALA A 53 -5.78 8.34 2.20
CA ALA A 53 -4.55 8.48 2.95
C ALA A 53 -4.54 7.37 4.00
N THR A 54 -3.63 6.44 3.87
CA THR A 54 -3.54 5.28 4.74
C THR A 54 -2.22 5.28 5.49
N VAL A 55 -2.33 4.97 6.76
CA VAL A 55 -1.19 4.80 7.63
C VAL A 55 -1.34 3.44 8.32
N MET A 56 -0.38 2.56 8.08
CA MET A 56 -0.29 1.27 8.72
C MET A 56 1.03 1.20 9.48
N GLN A 57 0.94 1.17 10.81
CA GLN A 57 2.10 1.16 11.68
C GLN A 57 2.24 -0.14 12.43
N THR A 58 3.49 -0.53 12.66
CA THR A 58 3.83 -1.46 13.72
C THR A 58 4.07 -0.65 14.99
N MET A 59 3.37 -0.99 16.06
CA MET A 59 3.48 -0.33 17.35
C MET A 59 4.01 -1.32 18.37
N ARG A 60 4.92 -0.84 19.21
CA ARG A 60 5.47 -1.62 20.32
C ARG A 60 4.82 -1.18 21.60
N PHE A 61 4.32 -2.14 22.38
CA PHE A 61 3.76 -1.91 23.70
C PHE A 61 4.73 -2.50 24.73
N GLU A 62 5.26 -1.66 25.60
CA GLU A 62 6.05 -2.13 26.73
C GLU A 62 5.13 -2.38 27.91
N ASN A 63 5.20 -3.57 28.50
CA ASN A 63 4.48 -3.95 29.71
C ASN A 63 2.94 -3.95 29.65
N ALA A 64 2.35 -4.01 28.45
CA ALA A 64 0.90 -3.91 28.29
C ALA A 64 0.18 -5.26 28.18
N VAL A 65 0.91 -6.37 28.25
CA VAL A 65 0.34 -7.71 28.08
C VAL A 65 0.05 -8.31 29.44
N THR A 66 -1.23 -8.47 29.75
CA THR A 66 -1.68 -9.25 30.91
C THR A 66 -2.41 -10.47 30.38
N ASP A 67 -2.01 -11.66 30.78
CA ASP A 67 -2.62 -12.94 30.35
C ASP A 67 -2.66 -13.18 28.83
N GLY A 68 -1.69 -12.61 28.08
CA GLY A 68 -1.59 -12.80 26.65
C GLY A 68 -2.53 -11.93 25.81
N GLU A 69 -3.29 -11.02 26.42
CA GLU A 69 -4.20 -10.12 25.72
C GLU A 69 -3.78 -8.64 25.87
N VAL A 70 -3.83 -7.91 24.78
CA VAL A 70 -3.73 -6.45 24.77
C VAL A 70 -5.05 -5.87 24.28
N LYS A 71 -5.67 -5.02 25.07
CA LYS A 71 -6.85 -4.26 24.64
C LYS A 71 -6.39 -2.94 24.02
N ILE A 72 -6.75 -2.75 22.77
CA ILE A 72 -6.42 -1.55 22.00
C ILE A 72 -7.70 -0.83 21.61
N ARG A 73 -7.66 0.48 21.59
CA ARG A 73 -8.70 1.31 20.97
C ARG A 73 -8.10 2.40 20.13
N CYS A 74 -8.84 2.80 19.10
CA CYS A 74 -8.54 3.97 18.30
C CYS A 74 -9.58 5.03 18.59
N ARG A 75 -9.16 6.24 18.96
CA ARG A 75 -10.04 7.38 19.15
C ARG A 75 -9.78 8.44 18.09
N ALA A 76 -10.84 8.92 17.46
CA ALA A 76 -10.76 10.08 16.59
C ALA A 76 -10.65 11.37 17.41
N VAL A 77 -9.79 12.28 17.00
CA VAL A 77 -9.62 13.60 17.62
C VAL A 77 -9.44 14.69 16.57
N GLY A 78 -9.71 15.91 16.96
CA GLY A 78 -9.52 17.09 16.12
C GLY A 78 -10.76 17.51 15.34
N PRO A 79 -10.66 18.58 14.55
CA PRO A 79 -11.75 19.05 13.75
C PRO A 79 -12.06 18.11 12.59
N TYR A 80 -13.32 17.82 12.37
CA TYR A 80 -13.80 17.16 11.16
C TYR A 80 -15.01 17.91 10.61
N THR A 81 -15.19 17.87 9.30
CA THR A 81 -16.31 18.50 8.63
C THR A 81 -17.39 17.46 8.37
N CYS A 82 -18.61 17.74 8.78
CA CYS A 82 -19.77 16.92 8.51
C CYS A 82 -20.85 17.74 7.78
N ALA A 83 -21.93 17.09 7.36
CA ALA A 83 -23.02 17.74 6.68
C ALA A 83 -23.66 18.91 7.46
N GLY A 84 -23.45 18.97 8.76
CA GLY A 84 -23.89 20.06 9.65
C GLY A 84 -22.80 21.09 9.98
N GLY A 85 -21.64 21.06 9.32
CA GLY A 85 -20.54 21.97 9.56
C GLY A 85 -19.27 21.30 10.10
N THR A 86 -18.37 22.10 10.66
CA THR A 86 -17.13 21.61 11.27
C THR A 86 -17.36 21.24 12.73
N GLN A 87 -16.98 20.04 13.10
CA GLN A 87 -17.04 19.56 14.48
C GLN A 87 -15.63 19.41 15.04
N ASN A 88 -15.44 19.78 16.29
CA ASN A 88 -14.21 19.58 17.01
C ASN A 88 -14.34 18.34 17.91
N ILE A 89 -13.55 17.31 17.62
CA ILE A 89 -13.46 16.15 18.48
C ILE A 89 -12.24 16.33 19.36
N THR A 90 -12.48 16.38 20.64
CA THR A 90 -11.43 16.40 21.65
C THR A 90 -11.16 14.99 22.18
N ALA A 91 -10.02 14.78 22.81
CA ALA A 91 -9.71 13.51 23.46
C ALA A 91 -10.78 13.09 24.49
N THR A 92 -11.52 14.04 25.04
CA THR A 92 -12.54 13.81 26.05
C THR A 92 -13.88 13.34 25.47
N ASN A 93 -14.28 13.84 24.30
CA ASN A 93 -15.58 13.53 23.70
C ASN A 93 -15.52 12.51 22.56
N ALA A 94 -14.33 12.14 22.11
CA ALA A 94 -14.14 11.20 21.01
C ALA A 94 -14.74 9.82 21.30
N ALA A 95 -14.75 9.40 22.55
CA ALA A 95 -15.29 8.09 22.96
C ALA A 95 -16.83 8.01 22.92
N SER A 96 -17.52 9.15 22.97
CA SER A 96 -18.98 9.20 23.08
C SER A 96 -19.71 9.51 21.78
N SER A 97 -19.04 10.09 20.80
CA SER A 97 -19.67 10.67 19.63
C SER A 97 -19.40 9.97 18.31
N ILE A 98 -18.44 9.06 18.25
CA ILE A 98 -18.09 8.34 17.01
C ILE A 98 -17.89 6.87 17.32
N PRO A 99 -18.64 5.97 16.66
CA PRO A 99 -18.28 4.55 16.69
C PRO A 99 -16.84 4.39 16.18
N PRO A 100 -16.09 3.40 16.67
CA PRO A 100 -14.73 3.14 16.20
C PRO A 100 -14.79 2.87 14.69
N TYR A 101 -14.50 3.88 13.90
CA TYR A 101 -14.41 3.73 12.46
C TYR A 101 -13.23 2.84 12.13
N GLY A 102 -13.52 1.70 11.55
CA GLY A 102 -12.58 0.96 10.76
C GLY A 102 -11.57 0.06 11.47
N PHE A 103 -11.75 -0.28 12.72
CA PHE A 103 -11.20 -1.52 13.21
C PHE A 103 -12.11 -2.67 12.75
N THR A 104 -11.92 -3.11 11.54
CA THR A 104 -12.34 -4.45 11.16
C THR A 104 -11.41 -5.40 11.91
N GLY A 105 -11.94 -5.99 12.95
CA GLY A 105 -11.34 -6.71 14.04
C GLY A 105 -10.35 -7.84 13.80
N SER A 106 -9.42 -7.71 12.91
CA SER A 106 -8.38 -8.71 12.67
C SER A 106 -7.01 -8.34 13.23
N TYR A 107 -6.90 -7.31 14.06
CA TYR A 107 -5.63 -6.84 14.59
C TYR A 107 -5.33 -7.27 16.03
N VAL A 108 -6.03 -8.26 16.55
CA VAL A 108 -5.51 -9.01 17.69
C VAL A 108 -4.62 -10.12 17.12
N GLN A 109 -3.54 -9.74 16.52
CA GLN A 109 -2.47 -10.71 16.32
C GLN A 109 -1.87 -11.01 17.68
N ASN A 110 -1.56 -12.29 17.89
CA ASN A 110 -0.77 -12.75 19.01
C ASN A 110 0.47 -11.88 19.14
N PHE A 111 0.43 -10.94 20.06
CA PHE A 111 1.59 -10.22 20.51
C PHE A 111 2.42 -11.20 21.35
N GLY A 112 2.98 -12.23 20.69
CA GLY A 112 4.06 -13.00 21.26
C GLY A 112 5.18 -12.03 21.62
N THR A 113 6.08 -12.40 22.48
CA THR A 113 7.27 -11.62 22.84
C THR A 113 7.91 -11.10 21.54
N ALA A 114 7.62 -9.81 21.25
CA ALA A 114 8.11 -9.21 20.02
C ALA A 114 9.63 -9.19 20.07
N THR A 115 10.25 -9.96 19.21
CA THR A 115 11.67 -9.80 18.94
C THR A 115 11.83 -8.41 18.33
N PRO A 116 12.73 -7.56 18.84
CA PRO A 116 13.03 -6.30 18.20
C PRO A 116 13.46 -6.57 16.78
N CYS A 117 12.68 -6.16 15.81
CA CYS A 117 13.07 -6.21 14.40
C CYS A 117 13.19 -4.77 13.89
N ASP A 118 14.13 -4.56 12.99
CA ASP A 118 14.27 -3.29 12.30
C ASP A 118 12.98 -3.02 11.51
N THR A 119 12.38 -1.89 11.78
CA THR A 119 11.17 -1.48 11.08
C THR A 119 11.53 -0.72 9.82
N LYS A 120 11.12 -1.22 8.66
CA LYS A 120 11.27 -0.52 7.39
C LYS A 120 10.10 0.41 7.14
N LYS A 121 10.40 1.60 6.64
CA LYS A 121 9.41 2.63 6.32
C LYS A 121 9.13 2.63 4.83
N VAL A 122 7.88 2.47 4.46
CA VAL A 122 7.45 2.33 3.08
C VAL A 122 6.47 3.43 2.72
N LEU A 123 6.75 4.14 1.64
CA LEU A 123 5.83 5.05 0.98
C LEU A 123 5.10 4.32 -0.14
N CYS A 124 3.79 4.54 -0.28
CA CYS A 124 3.02 4.06 -1.43
C CYS A 124 2.21 5.19 -2.05
N LEU A 125 2.40 5.44 -3.33
CA LEU A 125 1.59 6.36 -4.12
C LEU A 125 0.97 5.63 -5.30
N GLY A 126 -0.31 5.85 -5.55
CA GLY A 126 -1.01 5.18 -6.63
C GLY A 126 -2.50 5.48 -6.69
N ASN A 127 -3.20 4.63 -7.38
CA ASN A 127 -4.64 4.76 -7.58
C ASN A 127 -5.41 3.52 -7.10
N SER A 128 -6.54 3.22 -7.72
CA SER A 128 -7.39 2.08 -7.33
C SER A 128 -6.69 0.71 -7.42
N PHE A 129 -5.70 0.56 -8.27
CA PHE A 129 -4.87 -0.64 -8.35
C PHE A 129 -3.97 -0.83 -7.12
N SER A 130 -3.92 0.15 -6.23
CA SER A 130 -3.16 0.06 -4.98
C SER A 130 -4.03 -0.07 -3.74
N TYR A 131 -5.34 0.22 -3.79
CA TYR A 131 -6.20 0.11 -2.61
C TYR A 131 -7.31 -0.96 -2.68
N TYR A 132 -7.75 -1.41 -3.88
CA TYR A 132 -8.73 -2.49 -3.95
C TYR A 132 -8.18 -3.75 -3.27
N SER A 133 -9.04 -4.39 -2.45
CA SER A 133 -8.68 -5.58 -1.65
C SER A 133 -7.44 -5.42 -0.75
N ASN A 134 -7.01 -4.17 -0.50
CA ASN A 134 -6.00 -3.79 0.49
C ASN A 134 -4.63 -4.53 0.41
N PRO A 135 -3.93 -4.52 -0.73
CA PRO A 135 -2.67 -5.24 -0.87
C PRO A 135 -1.56 -4.71 0.07
N ALA A 136 -1.61 -3.44 0.46
CA ALA A 136 -0.65 -2.87 1.40
C ALA A 136 -0.75 -3.49 2.80
N TRP A 137 -1.99 -3.79 3.26
CA TRP A 137 -2.18 -4.54 4.50
C TRP A 137 -1.65 -5.97 4.36
N MET A 138 -1.95 -6.66 3.26
CA MET A 138 -1.45 -8.02 3.02
C MET A 138 0.08 -8.06 3.00
N LEU A 139 0.73 -7.09 2.36
CA LEU A 139 2.19 -6.95 2.38
C LEU A 139 2.73 -6.84 3.82
N LYS A 140 2.07 -6.03 4.65
CA LYS A 140 2.46 -5.87 6.06
C LYS A 140 2.32 -7.17 6.84
N GLU A 141 1.23 -7.91 6.64
CA GLU A 141 0.98 -9.20 7.29
C GLU A 141 1.98 -10.27 6.85
N ILE A 142 2.26 -10.35 5.54
CA ILE A 142 3.27 -11.26 5.00
C ILE A 142 4.64 -10.93 5.60
N ALA A 143 5.07 -9.67 5.51
CA ALA A 143 6.35 -9.25 6.06
C ALA A 143 6.47 -9.56 7.55
N TRP A 144 5.42 -9.32 8.33
CA TRP A 144 5.43 -9.62 9.77
C TRP A 144 5.63 -11.12 10.06
N ARG A 145 4.96 -12.00 9.31
CA ARG A 145 5.12 -13.45 9.46
C ARG A 145 6.53 -13.93 9.09
N GLU A 146 7.15 -13.23 8.16
CA GLU A 146 8.53 -13.50 7.73
C GLU A 146 9.59 -12.77 8.60
N GLY A 147 9.19 -12.13 9.70
CA GLY A 147 10.10 -11.51 10.65
C GLY A 147 10.46 -10.06 10.36
N HIS A 148 9.79 -9.42 9.42
CA HIS A 148 10.03 -8.03 9.04
C HIS A 148 8.88 -7.11 9.50
N ALA A 149 9.20 -5.98 10.12
CA ALA A 149 8.21 -4.97 10.46
C ALA A 149 8.17 -3.86 9.39
N LEU A 150 6.95 -3.50 8.98
CA LEU A 150 6.73 -2.41 8.03
C LEU A 150 5.87 -1.29 8.63
N ASN A 151 6.31 -0.06 8.46
CA ASN A 151 5.51 1.13 8.63
C ASN A 151 5.17 1.71 7.26
N ILE A 152 3.91 1.59 6.85
CA ILE A 152 3.46 1.99 5.52
C ILE A 152 2.70 3.30 5.62
N LYS A 153 3.11 4.28 4.81
CA LYS A 153 2.34 5.48 4.51
C LYS A 153 1.90 5.46 3.06
N ALA A 154 0.65 5.71 2.83
CA ALA A 154 0.12 5.67 1.49
C ALA A 154 -0.78 6.87 1.20
N HIS A 155 -0.72 7.36 -0.04
CA HIS A 155 -1.73 8.21 -0.59
C HIS A 155 -2.20 7.63 -1.92
N PHE A 156 -3.44 7.20 -1.96
CA PHE A 156 -4.08 6.65 -3.14
C PHE A 156 -5.25 7.53 -3.57
N LYS A 157 -5.36 7.78 -4.86
CA LYS A 157 -6.52 8.46 -5.42
C LYS A 157 -6.96 7.77 -6.71
N GLY A 158 -8.23 7.38 -6.78
CA GLY A 158 -8.78 6.67 -7.92
C GLY A 158 -8.51 7.37 -9.25
N SER A 159 -8.12 6.59 -10.25
CA SER A 159 -7.84 7.02 -11.64
C SER A 159 -6.69 8.01 -11.82
N GLN A 160 -5.89 8.29 -10.80
CA GLN A 160 -4.79 9.24 -10.94
C GLN A 160 -3.57 8.62 -11.60
N THR A 161 -2.87 9.45 -12.37
CA THR A 161 -1.53 9.18 -12.88
C THR A 161 -0.48 9.69 -11.89
N LEU A 162 0.76 9.22 -12.01
CA LEU A 162 1.88 9.76 -11.22
C LEU A 162 2.09 11.26 -11.51
N THR A 163 1.90 11.71 -12.75
CA THR A 163 1.95 13.15 -13.09
C THR A 163 0.92 13.95 -12.30
N GLN A 164 -0.29 13.43 -12.15
CA GLN A 164 -1.34 14.09 -11.39
C GLN A 164 -1.06 14.10 -9.88
N HIS A 165 -0.36 13.10 -9.35
CA HIS A 165 0.09 13.09 -7.95
C HIS A 165 1.01 14.26 -7.60
N LEU A 166 1.74 14.81 -8.56
CA LEU A 166 2.58 16.02 -8.36
C LEU A 166 1.78 17.24 -7.89
N SER A 167 0.50 17.30 -8.22
CA SER A 167 -0.40 18.41 -7.87
C SER A 167 -1.31 18.10 -6.67
N LEU A 168 -1.15 16.93 -6.05
CA LEU A 168 -1.95 16.55 -4.89
C LEU A 168 -1.19 16.87 -3.60
N GLY A 169 -1.71 17.81 -2.80
CA GLY A 169 -1.10 18.22 -1.54
C GLY A 169 -0.76 17.05 -0.61
N PHE A 170 -1.64 16.05 -0.52
CA PHE A 170 -1.35 14.86 0.28
C PHE A 170 -0.17 14.02 -0.21
N SER A 171 0.02 13.90 -1.52
CA SER A 171 1.20 13.22 -2.06
C SER A 171 2.47 13.97 -1.71
N THR A 172 2.44 15.29 -1.82
CA THR A 172 3.55 16.15 -1.42
C THR A 172 3.82 16.02 0.08
N ASP A 173 2.79 16.15 0.90
CA ASP A 173 2.89 16.07 2.36
C ASP A 173 3.52 14.75 2.85
N VAL A 174 3.10 13.62 2.27
CA VAL A 174 3.66 12.32 2.68
C VAL A 174 5.09 12.12 2.17
N ILE A 175 5.43 12.62 0.99
CA ILE A 175 6.82 12.59 0.49
C ILE A 175 7.74 13.42 1.37
N GLU A 176 7.34 14.66 1.70
CA GLU A 176 8.14 15.62 2.48
C GLU A 176 8.43 15.15 3.91
N GLN A 177 7.63 14.24 4.44
CA GLN A 177 7.92 13.62 5.74
C GLN A 177 9.23 12.83 5.75
N GLY A 178 9.63 12.27 4.62
CA GLY A 178 10.93 11.64 4.43
C GLY A 178 11.21 10.42 5.32
N GLY A 179 12.46 9.99 5.26
CA GLY A 179 12.95 8.87 6.07
C GLY A 179 12.45 7.50 5.62
N TYR A 180 12.05 7.36 4.37
CA TYR A 180 11.60 6.08 3.80
C TYR A 180 12.78 5.22 3.38
N ASP A 181 12.67 3.91 3.63
CA ASP A 181 13.58 2.89 3.08
C ASP A 181 13.16 2.52 1.65
N PHE A 182 11.85 2.45 1.41
CA PHE A 182 11.27 2.05 0.13
C PHE A 182 10.11 2.95 -0.27
N ALA A 183 9.90 3.12 -1.56
CA ALA A 183 8.75 3.84 -2.10
C ALA A 183 8.17 3.13 -3.32
N PHE A 184 6.94 2.64 -3.22
CA PHE A 184 6.18 2.12 -4.35
C PHE A 184 5.42 3.23 -5.06
N LEU A 185 5.65 3.36 -6.36
CA LEU A 185 4.96 4.30 -7.24
C LEU A 185 4.18 3.51 -8.30
N GLN A 186 2.84 3.62 -8.27
CA GLN A 186 1.95 2.95 -9.21
C GLN A 186 1.26 3.99 -10.09
N ASP A 187 1.54 3.96 -11.38
CA ASP A 187 0.92 4.85 -12.35
C ASP A 187 -0.48 4.37 -12.77
N GLN A 188 -1.16 5.16 -13.59
CA GLN A 188 -2.41 4.74 -14.20
C GLN A 188 -2.18 3.43 -14.97
N SER A 189 -3.13 2.52 -14.85
CA SER A 189 -2.98 1.10 -15.23
C SER A 189 -2.51 0.83 -16.66
N GLN A 190 -2.71 1.77 -17.59
CA GLN A 190 -2.28 1.65 -18.99
C GLN A 190 -0.97 2.38 -19.29
N ASN A 191 -0.51 3.25 -18.39
CA ASN A 191 0.60 4.13 -18.69
C ASN A 191 1.90 3.39 -19.03
N PRO A 192 2.29 2.30 -18.32
CA PRO A 192 3.45 1.54 -18.75
C PRO A 192 3.29 0.96 -20.15
N ALA A 193 2.14 0.36 -20.50
CA ALA A 193 1.89 -0.18 -21.83
C ALA A 193 1.84 0.92 -22.92
N ASN A 194 1.22 2.05 -22.60
CA ASN A 194 1.20 3.20 -23.52
C ASN A 194 2.61 3.74 -23.76
N TYR A 195 3.43 3.82 -22.71
CA TYR A 195 4.82 4.24 -22.83
C TYR A 195 5.66 3.24 -23.63
N GLY A 196 5.44 1.96 -23.44
CA GLY A 196 6.11 0.91 -24.24
C GLY A 196 5.74 0.94 -25.71
N ARG A 197 4.51 1.33 -26.04
CA ARG A 197 4.04 1.50 -27.42
C ARG A 197 4.53 2.80 -28.05
N ASP A 198 4.49 3.89 -27.27
CA ASP A 198 4.86 5.23 -27.73
C ASP A 198 5.41 6.02 -26.54
N ALA A 199 6.72 6.17 -26.48
CA ALA A 199 7.46 6.74 -25.35
C ALA A 199 7.11 8.22 -25.11
N THR A 200 5.90 8.44 -24.60
CA THR A 200 5.36 9.78 -24.34
C THR A 200 6.02 10.42 -23.12
N ALA A 201 6.73 11.51 -23.32
CA ALA A 201 7.49 12.21 -22.28
C ALA A 201 6.64 12.57 -21.03
N SER A 202 5.36 12.92 -21.20
CA SER A 202 4.48 13.27 -20.08
C SER A 202 4.21 12.10 -19.13
N ILE A 203 4.23 10.86 -19.61
CA ILE A 203 4.10 9.66 -18.77
C ILE A 203 5.35 9.51 -17.92
N LEU A 204 6.53 9.58 -18.52
CA LEU A 204 7.80 9.43 -17.81
C LEU A 204 8.03 10.55 -16.80
N THR A 205 7.64 11.78 -17.12
CA THR A 205 7.83 12.95 -16.24
C THR A 205 7.23 12.74 -14.85
N GLY A 206 6.06 12.12 -14.77
CA GLY A 206 5.42 11.82 -13.47
C GLY A 206 6.29 10.95 -12.59
N LEU A 207 6.78 9.84 -13.13
CA LEU A 207 7.64 8.90 -12.41
C LEU A 207 8.97 9.54 -12.02
N THR A 208 9.68 10.18 -12.97
CA THR A 208 11.00 10.76 -12.70
C THR A 208 10.92 11.85 -11.65
N THR A 209 9.97 12.78 -11.77
CA THR A 209 9.83 13.88 -10.82
C THR A 209 9.44 13.39 -9.42
N LEU A 210 8.55 12.40 -9.30
CA LEU A 210 8.20 11.85 -7.99
C LEU A 210 9.37 11.07 -7.39
N ALA A 211 10.08 10.28 -8.19
CA ALA A 211 11.27 9.55 -7.73
C ALA A 211 12.34 10.52 -7.18
N ASP A 212 12.59 11.63 -7.88
CA ASP A 212 13.54 12.65 -7.43
C ASP A 212 13.09 13.34 -6.14
N LYS A 213 11.79 13.66 -6.01
CA LYS A 213 11.24 14.21 -4.77
C LYS A 213 11.38 13.24 -3.60
N VAL A 214 11.11 11.95 -3.82
CA VAL A 214 11.29 10.92 -2.80
C VAL A 214 12.75 10.81 -2.39
N ARG A 215 13.68 10.78 -3.32
CA ARG A 215 15.12 10.72 -3.02
C ARG A 215 15.62 11.99 -2.33
N ALA A 216 15.10 13.15 -2.69
CA ALA A 216 15.44 14.40 -2.01
C ALA A 216 15.03 14.39 -0.53
N ALA A 217 13.86 13.82 -0.21
CA ALA A 217 13.37 13.71 1.17
C ALA A 217 13.91 12.45 1.89
N SER A 218 14.35 11.43 1.15
CA SER A 218 14.80 10.13 1.66
C SER A 218 15.98 9.63 0.80
N PRO A 219 17.22 10.10 1.02
CA PRO A 219 18.35 9.84 0.10
C PRO A 219 18.70 8.35 -0.09
N SER A 220 18.44 7.50 0.90
CA SER A 220 18.71 6.06 0.83
C SER A 220 17.53 5.25 0.30
N CYS A 221 16.41 5.91 0.00
CA CYS A 221 15.18 5.23 -0.40
C CYS A 221 15.33 4.51 -1.75
N LYS A 222 14.96 3.24 -1.77
CA LYS A 222 14.80 2.50 -3.02
C LYS A 222 13.41 2.79 -3.59
N VAL A 223 13.38 3.48 -4.72
CA VAL A 223 12.12 3.80 -5.41
C VAL A 223 11.79 2.67 -6.39
N ILE A 224 10.54 2.22 -6.37
CA ILE A 224 10.07 1.03 -7.07
C ILE A 224 8.85 1.43 -7.90
N LEU A 225 8.92 1.23 -9.21
CA LEU A 225 7.75 1.32 -10.09
C LEU A 225 6.97 0.00 -10.00
N GLU A 226 5.69 0.06 -9.63
CA GLU A 226 4.82 -1.10 -9.72
C GLU A 226 4.34 -1.29 -11.16
N GLU A 227 4.74 -2.38 -11.79
CA GLU A 227 4.20 -2.78 -13.08
C GLU A 227 2.77 -3.27 -12.90
N THR A 228 1.85 -2.68 -13.63
CA THR A 228 0.43 -3.05 -13.61
C THR A 228 0.18 -4.33 -14.40
N TRP A 229 -1.07 -4.75 -14.50
CA TRP A 229 -1.50 -5.96 -15.20
C TRP A 229 -2.58 -5.65 -16.23
N THR A 230 -2.77 -6.54 -17.20
CA THR A 230 -3.86 -6.43 -18.17
C THR A 230 -5.22 -6.73 -17.54
N PHE A 231 -6.30 -6.24 -18.12
CA PHE A 231 -7.66 -6.57 -17.71
C PHE A 231 -8.04 -7.99 -18.12
N SER A 232 -8.98 -8.62 -17.41
CA SER A 232 -9.43 -9.98 -17.74
C SER A 232 -10.12 -10.07 -19.11
N SER A 233 -10.61 -8.96 -19.64
CA SER A 233 -11.24 -8.88 -20.96
C SER A 233 -10.26 -8.75 -22.13
N ALA A 234 -8.98 -8.58 -21.85
CA ALA A 234 -7.93 -8.32 -22.85
C ALA A 234 -8.10 -7.05 -23.71
N SER A 235 -9.30 -6.53 -23.86
CA SER A 235 -9.57 -5.32 -24.65
C SER A 235 -9.49 -4.09 -23.77
N TYR A 236 -8.46 -3.25 -23.97
CA TYR A 236 -8.20 -2.14 -23.11
C TYR A 236 -7.30 -1.08 -23.77
N GLY A 237 -7.74 0.18 -23.78
CA GLY A 237 -6.91 1.32 -24.16
C GLY A 237 -6.27 1.25 -25.55
N GLY A 238 -6.93 0.63 -26.52
CA GLY A 238 -6.39 0.42 -27.84
C GLY A 238 -5.52 -0.84 -27.98
N PHE A 239 -5.50 -1.68 -26.94
CA PHE A 239 -4.96 -3.04 -26.98
C PHE A 239 -6.12 -4.03 -27.11
N THR A 240 -6.00 -5.00 -27.99
CA THR A 240 -7.08 -5.93 -28.34
C THR A 240 -6.86 -7.35 -27.84
N ASP A 241 -5.67 -7.64 -27.34
CA ASP A 241 -5.30 -8.96 -26.84
C ASP A 241 -4.27 -8.86 -25.69
N PHE A 242 -4.20 -9.92 -24.89
CA PHE A 242 -3.27 -10.02 -23.77
C PHE A 242 -1.80 -9.92 -24.18
N PRO A 243 -1.31 -10.73 -25.15
CA PRO A 243 0.11 -10.70 -25.48
C PRO A 243 0.59 -9.33 -25.92
N THR A 244 -0.21 -8.61 -26.72
CA THR A 244 0.14 -7.25 -27.17
C THR A 244 0.23 -6.28 -26.00
N PHE A 245 -0.80 -6.26 -25.14
CA PHE A 245 -0.76 -5.38 -23.96
C PHE A 245 0.44 -5.72 -23.08
N GLU A 246 0.62 -6.98 -22.72
CA GLU A 246 1.65 -7.41 -21.77
C GLU A 246 3.06 -7.18 -22.28
N THR A 247 3.30 -7.37 -23.60
CA THR A 247 4.58 -7.07 -24.22
C THR A 247 4.92 -5.58 -24.08
N TYR A 248 3.98 -4.70 -24.39
CA TYR A 248 4.20 -3.26 -24.24
C TYR A 248 4.26 -2.82 -22.77
N ASN A 249 3.50 -3.47 -21.88
CA ASN A 249 3.47 -3.13 -20.47
C ASN A 249 4.82 -3.45 -19.80
N ASP A 250 5.35 -4.65 -19.99
CA ASP A 250 6.66 -5.05 -19.46
C ASP A 250 7.80 -4.18 -20.05
N ALA A 251 7.82 -4.03 -21.38
CA ALA A 251 8.81 -3.19 -22.03
C ALA A 251 8.75 -1.72 -21.55
N GLY A 252 7.55 -1.19 -21.42
CA GLY A 252 7.33 0.18 -20.97
C GLY A 252 7.70 0.38 -19.51
N ALA A 253 7.31 -0.54 -18.62
CA ALA A 253 7.67 -0.46 -17.20
C ALA A 253 9.19 -0.48 -17.02
N LYS A 254 9.90 -1.39 -17.71
CA LYS A 254 11.36 -1.48 -17.69
C LYS A 254 12.03 -0.22 -18.28
N ALA A 255 11.51 0.30 -19.39
CA ALA A 255 12.04 1.52 -19.99
C ALA A 255 11.84 2.75 -19.09
N MET A 256 10.66 2.90 -18.48
CA MET A 256 10.38 3.96 -17.51
C MET A 256 11.26 3.84 -16.29
N ALA A 257 11.38 2.66 -15.72
CA ALA A 257 12.20 2.39 -14.54
C ALA A 257 13.68 2.70 -14.81
N LYS A 258 14.22 2.24 -15.93
CA LYS A 258 15.59 2.54 -16.34
C LYS A 258 15.84 4.04 -16.48
N ALA A 259 14.91 4.77 -17.10
CA ALA A 259 15.04 6.21 -17.28
C ALA A 259 14.93 6.99 -15.97
N ALA A 260 14.15 6.50 -15.00
CA ALA A 260 13.97 7.13 -13.70
C ALA A 260 14.95 6.59 -12.63
N GLY A 261 15.78 5.60 -12.95
CA GLY A 261 16.69 4.94 -12.00
C GLY A 261 15.92 4.24 -10.87
N THR A 262 14.79 3.61 -11.17
CA THR A 262 13.96 2.91 -10.18
C THR A 262 14.04 1.40 -10.38
N TRP A 263 13.68 0.65 -9.34
CA TRP A 263 13.40 -0.78 -9.48
C TRP A 263 12.03 -0.98 -10.14
N VAL A 264 11.74 -2.21 -10.56
CA VAL A 264 10.41 -2.63 -11.01
C VAL A 264 9.88 -3.71 -10.07
N SER A 265 8.63 -3.59 -9.67
CA SER A 265 7.87 -4.69 -9.05
C SER A 265 7.04 -5.37 -10.16
N PRO A 266 7.39 -6.62 -10.57
CA PRO A 266 6.84 -7.26 -11.76
C PRO A 266 5.50 -7.94 -11.51
N ILE A 267 4.49 -7.16 -11.12
CA ILE A 267 3.16 -7.68 -10.79
C ILE A 267 2.45 -8.17 -12.05
N GLY A 268 2.61 -7.46 -13.18
CA GLY A 268 2.04 -7.84 -14.47
C GLY A 268 2.46 -9.25 -14.91
N PRO A 269 3.75 -9.56 -15.00
CA PRO A 269 4.27 -10.90 -15.26
C PRO A 269 3.73 -11.98 -14.33
N ALA A 270 3.58 -11.68 -13.03
CA ALA A 270 3.00 -12.62 -12.07
C ALA A 270 1.51 -12.90 -12.36
N PHE A 271 0.72 -11.88 -12.68
CA PHE A 271 -0.68 -12.04 -13.10
C PHE A 271 -0.79 -12.89 -14.37
N ARG A 272 0.07 -12.64 -15.35
CA ARG A 272 0.15 -13.42 -16.57
C ARG A 272 0.43 -14.89 -16.28
N GLN A 273 1.44 -15.19 -15.47
CA GLN A 273 1.79 -16.58 -15.15
C GLN A 273 0.66 -17.34 -14.48
N VAL A 274 -0.09 -16.72 -13.55
CA VAL A 274 -1.26 -17.34 -12.92
C VAL A 274 -2.36 -17.60 -13.93
N ARG A 275 -2.63 -16.65 -14.84
CA ARG A 275 -3.66 -16.80 -15.88
C ARG A 275 -3.31 -17.94 -16.84
N GLU A 276 -2.06 -17.99 -17.32
CA GLU A 276 -1.59 -19.00 -18.26
C GLU A 276 -1.38 -20.38 -17.62
N GLY A 277 -1.11 -20.41 -16.32
CA GLY A 277 -0.88 -21.66 -15.57
C GLY A 277 -2.12 -22.51 -15.29
N GLY A 278 -3.30 -22.04 -15.70
CA GLY A 278 -4.54 -22.82 -15.61
C GLY A 278 -5.01 -23.16 -14.19
N SER A 279 -4.56 -22.41 -13.19
CA SER A 279 -4.89 -22.66 -11.77
C SER A 279 -6.38 -22.48 -11.42
N GLY A 280 -7.15 -21.82 -12.28
CA GLY A 280 -8.54 -21.44 -12.00
C GLY A 280 -8.69 -20.36 -10.93
N ILE A 281 -7.61 -19.75 -10.47
CA ILE A 281 -7.65 -18.66 -9.49
C ILE A 281 -8.04 -17.36 -10.20
N ASN A 282 -9.18 -16.77 -9.80
CA ASN A 282 -9.59 -15.49 -10.32
C ASN A 282 -8.85 -14.35 -9.62
N LEU A 283 -7.98 -13.64 -10.35
CA LEU A 283 -7.22 -12.49 -9.83
C LEU A 283 -7.98 -11.16 -9.92
N TYR A 284 -9.16 -11.15 -10.54
CA TYR A 284 -9.89 -9.93 -10.86
C TYR A 284 -11.15 -9.77 -10.01
N TYR A 285 -11.44 -8.53 -9.67
CA TYR A 285 -12.71 -8.12 -9.08
C TYR A 285 -13.85 -8.25 -10.12
N SER A 286 -15.09 -8.07 -9.69
CA SER A 286 -16.29 -8.21 -10.56
C SER A 286 -16.31 -7.27 -11.76
N ASP A 287 -15.52 -6.20 -11.75
CA ASP A 287 -15.41 -5.25 -12.86
C ASP A 287 -14.38 -5.66 -13.93
N SER A 288 -13.75 -6.82 -13.77
CA SER A 288 -12.75 -7.35 -14.69
C SER A 288 -11.45 -6.54 -14.85
N LYS A 289 -11.19 -5.61 -13.93
CA LYS A 289 -10.07 -4.66 -13.99
C LYS A 289 -9.25 -4.67 -12.72
N HIS A 290 -9.91 -4.33 -11.62
CA HIS A 290 -9.26 -4.28 -10.32
C HIS A 290 -8.93 -5.68 -9.83
N GLN A 291 -7.98 -5.75 -8.92
CA GLN A 291 -7.60 -7.01 -8.30
C GLN A 291 -8.68 -7.51 -7.32
N SER A 292 -8.92 -8.82 -7.36
CA SER A 292 -9.61 -9.55 -6.31
C SER A 292 -8.72 -9.66 -5.06
N GLU A 293 -9.20 -10.31 -4.01
CA GLU A 293 -8.37 -10.63 -2.85
C GLU A 293 -7.15 -11.49 -3.22
N TYR A 294 -7.30 -12.45 -4.15
CA TYR A 294 -6.18 -13.25 -4.65
C TYR A 294 -5.19 -12.43 -5.49
N GLY A 295 -5.69 -11.50 -6.31
CA GLY A 295 -4.84 -10.58 -7.06
C GLY A 295 -4.08 -9.61 -6.15
N ALA A 296 -4.73 -9.11 -5.11
CA ALA A 296 -4.10 -8.26 -4.09
C ALA A 296 -3.03 -9.03 -3.30
N TYR A 297 -3.30 -10.28 -2.97
CA TYR A 297 -2.34 -11.14 -2.30
C TYR A 297 -1.11 -11.44 -3.18
N LEU A 298 -1.33 -11.77 -4.46
CA LEU A 298 -0.22 -11.97 -5.41
C LEU A 298 0.65 -10.71 -5.52
N LYS A 299 0.02 -9.53 -5.66
CA LYS A 299 0.73 -8.24 -5.64
C LYS A 299 1.56 -8.08 -4.35
N ALA A 300 0.98 -8.38 -3.20
CA ALA A 300 1.68 -8.29 -1.92
C ALA A 300 2.86 -9.25 -1.83
N CYS A 301 2.73 -10.49 -2.32
CA CYS A 301 3.81 -11.46 -2.40
C CYS A 301 4.97 -10.98 -3.29
N VAL A 302 4.65 -10.45 -4.48
CA VAL A 302 5.67 -9.88 -5.38
C VAL A 302 6.39 -8.71 -4.70
N ASN A 303 5.63 -7.78 -4.11
CA ASN A 303 6.20 -6.64 -3.40
C ASN A 303 7.10 -7.08 -2.22
N TYR A 304 6.70 -8.08 -1.45
CA TYR A 304 7.52 -8.65 -0.38
C TYR A 304 8.89 -9.14 -0.91
N LEU A 305 8.87 -9.91 -1.99
CA LEU A 305 10.09 -10.45 -2.59
C LEU A 305 10.98 -9.34 -3.19
N VAL A 306 10.38 -8.29 -3.75
CA VAL A 306 11.13 -7.12 -4.22
C VAL A 306 11.81 -6.40 -3.07
N LEU A 307 11.14 -6.25 -1.92
CA LEU A 307 11.71 -5.60 -0.74
C LEU A 307 12.85 -6.41 -0.11
N PHE A 308 12.63 -7.70 0.11
CA PHE A 308 13.48 -8.51 0.98
C PHE A 308 14.31 -9.56 0.24
N GLY A 309 13.88 -10.06 -0.91
CA GLY A 309 14.58 -11.08 -1.68
C GLY A 309 14.62 -12.46 -1.02
N GLU A 310 13.79 -12.66 -0.04
CA GLU A 310 13.78 -13.88 0.77
C GLU A 310 12.57 -14.75 0.41
N ARG A 311 12.80 -16.07 0.30
CA ARG A 311 11.70 -17.01 0.10
C ARG A 311 10.77 -17.00 1.30
N PHE A 312 9.50 -17.35 1.03
CA PHE A 312 8.55 -17.50 2.12
C PHE A 312 8.93 -18.68 3.03
N GLY A 313 8.78 -18.47 4.33
CA GLY A 313 9.05 -19.47 5.35
C GLY A 313 8.01 -20.60 5.41
N ALA A 314 8.08 -21.38 6.48
CA ALA A 314 7.20 -22.54 6.64
C ALA A 314 5.76 -22.17 7.05
N ASP A 315 5.54 -21.01 7.65
CA ASP A 315 4.22 -20.55 8.14
C ASP A 315 3.90 -19.13 7.67
N PRO A 316 3.83 -18.89 6.36
CA PRO A 316 3.57 -17.56 5.81
C PRO A 316 2.12 -17.13 6.06
N ALA A 317 1.87 -15.81 6.03
CA ALA A 317 0.52 -15.28 6.15
C ALA A 317 -0.30 -15.56 4.88
N ASP A 318 -1.40 -16.29 5.01
CA ASP A 318 -2.36 -16.49 3.92
C ASP A 318 -3.39 -15.36 3.81
N CYS A 319 -3.38 -14.41 4.74
CA CYS A 319 -4.31 -13.26 4.80
C CYS A 319 -5.80 -13.65 4.73
N GLY A 320 -6.16 -14.80 5.27
CA GLY A 320 -7.54 -15.33 5.27
C GLY A 320 -7.99 -16.01 3.98
N LEU A 321 -7.07 -16.17 3.03
CA LEU A 321 -7.33 -16.88 1.77
C LEU A 321 -7.26 -18.41 1.94
N ASN A 322 -7.72 -19.13 0.94
CA ASN A 322 -7.52 -20.57 0.89
C ASN A 322 -6.01 -20.89 0.86
N PRO A 323 -5.48 -21.72 1.79
CA PRO A 323 -4.03 -21.95 1.93
C PRO A 323 -3.36 -22.51 0.68
N ASP A 324 -4.01 -23.45 -0.03
CA ASP A 324 -3.43 -24.05 -1.23
C ASP A 324 -3.29 -23.02 -2.37
N LYS A 325 -4.31 -22.17 -2.53
CA LYS A 325 -4.27 -21.09 -3.50
C LYS A 325 -3.24 -20.01 -3.12
N ALA A 326 -3.16 -19.66 -1.85
CA ALA A 326 -2.16 -18.73 -1.35
C ALA A 326 -0.75 -19.28 -1.58
N ALA A 327 -0.50 -20.56 -1.29
CA ALA A 327 0.78 -21.23 -1.54
C ALA A 327 1.15 -21.21 -3.03
N TYR A 328 0.20 -21.48 -3.91
CA TYR A 328 0.42 -21.39 -5.35
C TYR A 328 0.82 -19.97 -5.78
N LEU A 329 0.13 -18.95 -5.28
CA LEU A 329 0.43 -17.55 -5.60
C LEU A 329 1.82 -17.11 -5.09
N ARG A 330 2.22 -17.57 -3.89
CA ARG A 330 3.58 -17.36 -3.38
C ARG A 330 4.63 -18.00 -4.30
N SER A 331 4.39 -19.25 -4.73
CA SER A 331 5.32 -19.94 -5.63
C SER A 331 5.46 -19.23 -6.98
N VAL A 332 4.38 -18.67 -7.52
CA VAL A 332 4.43 -17.84 -8.73
C VAL A 332 5.24 -16.57 -8.49
N ALA A 333 4.99 -15.87 -7.39
CA ALA A 333 5.75 -14.67 -7.07
C ALA A 333 7.26 -14.95 -6.94
N GLU A 334 7.64 -16.06 -6.27
CA GLU A 334 9.03 -16.50 -6.19
C GLU A 334 9.67 -16.76 -7.55
N GLN A 335 8.96 -17.44 -8.44
CA GLN A 335 9.45 -17.75 -9.79
C GLN A 335 9.67 -16.48 -10.64
N ILE A 336 8.83 -15.46 -10.43
CA ILE A 336 8.92 -14.21 -11.18
C ILE A 336 10.06 -13.33 -10.65
N VAL A 337 10.28 -13.27 -9.35
CA VAL A 337 11.21 -12.29 -8.75
C VAL A 337 12.58 -12.88 -8.50
N LEU A 338 12.65 -14.06 -7.84
CA LEU A 338 13.93 -14.61 -7.39
C LEU A 338 14.72 -15.21 -8.54
N GLY A 339 15.95 -14.75 -8.69
CA GLY A 339 16.83 -15.11 -9.80
C GLY A 339 16.64 -14.29 -11.07
N ASN A 340 15.71 -13.32 -11.06
CA ASN A 340 15.46 -12.40 -12.16
C ASN A 340 15.63 -10.92 -11.74
N GLU A 341 16.34 -10.68 -10.64
CA GLU A 341 16.48 -9.34 -10.05
C GLU A 341 17.09 -8.33 -11.04
N GLU A 342 18.05 -8.75 -11.84
CA GLU A 342 18.71 -7.90 -12.84
C GLU A 342 17.72 -7.39 -13.89
N ASP A 343 16.75 -8.22 -14.30
CA ASP A 343 15.74 -7.87 -15.29
C ASP A 343 14.78 -6.75 -14.81
N TYR A 344 14.71 -6.57 -13.48
CA TYR A 344 13.85 -5.61 -12.81
C TYR A 344 14.65 -4.52 -12.07
N PHE A 345 15.96 -4.43 -12.34
CA PHE A 345 16.89 -3.44 -11.75
C PHE A 345 16.92 -3.47 -10.22
N ILE A 346 16.65 -4.61 -9.61
CA ILE A 346 16.64 -4.78 -8.15
C ILE A 346 18.09 -4.98 -7.66
N GLU A 347 18.57 -3.98 -6.92
CA GLU A 347 19.90 -3.96 -6.32
C GLU A 347 19.74 -3.92 -4.79
N ARG A 348 20.11 -5.02 -4.11
CA ARG A 348 20.02 -5.17 -2.64
C ARG A 348 21.37 -4.97 -1.98
#